data_1b7abfad2b384b49417ab6f958eca53b
#
_entry.id   1b7abfad2b384b49417ab6f958eca53b
#
_cell.length_a   1.000
_cell.length_b   1.000
_cell.length_c   1.000
_cell.angle_alpha   90.00
_cell.angle_beta   90.00
_cell.angle_gamma   90.00
#
_symmetry.space_group_name_H-M   'P 1'
#
loop_
_entity.id
_entity.type
_entity.pdbx_description
1 polymer ?
#
loop_
_entity_poly.entity_id
_entity_poly.type
_entity_poly.pdbx_seq_one_letter_code
_entity_poly.pdbx_strand_id
1 'polypeptide(L)'
;MPKTEITYKPVDVNEKATHGDYKHLCQMWEGLTIGTAKIWATEMREHPDFKQFIDNPTHKLVFINYEGFRLFVKWKSRNRYRSKKETLEEMLENLKKEKQLGV
;
A
#
# COMPACT_ATOMS: atom_id res chain seq x y z
N MET A 1 -2.56 -8.80 -32.52
CA MET A 1 -2.30 -9.05 -31.86
C MET A 1 -2.10 -9.11 -31.73
N PRO A 2 -1.87 -9.09 -31.70
CA PRO A 2 -1.53 -9.32 -31.18
C PRO A 2 -1.38 -9.57 -30.42
N LYS A 3 -1.24 -9.85 -30.18
CA LYS A 3 -1.15 -10.16 -29.35
C LYS A 3 -0.82 -9.96 -28.64
N THR A 4 -0.65 -9.54 -28.68
CA THR A 4 -0.34 -9.47 -27.87
C THR A 4 -0.62 -10.01 -27.12
N GLU A 5 -0.45 -10.39 -27.06
CA GLU A 5 -0.81 -10.97 -26.35
C GLU A 5 -0.34 -10.95 -25.20
N ILE A 6 -0.71 -10.29 -24.62
CA ILE A 6 -0.41 -10.29 -23.44
C ILE A 6 -0.92 -11.31 -22.83
N THR A 7 -0.23 -12.02 -22.43
CA THR A 7 -0.67 -12.95 -21.86
C THR A 7 -0.76 -12.65 -20.57
N TYR A 8 -1.76 -12.84 -20.02
CA TYR A 8 -1.93 -12.77 -18.69
C TYR A 8 -1.44 -14.04 -18.17
N LYS A 9 -0.17 -14.11 -17.93
CA LYS A 9 0.31 -15.25 -17.33
C LYS A 9 -0.14 -15.34 -15.98
N PRO A 10 -0.52 -16.45 -15.41
CA PRO A 10 -0.77 -16.61 -13.99
C PRO A 10 0.50 -16.29 -13.26
N VAL A 11 0.36 -15.68 -12.11
CA VAL A 11 1.54 -15.35 -11.33
C VAL A 11 2.22 -16.63 -10.92
N ASP A 12 3.50 -16.70 -11.18
CA ASP A 12 4.30 -17.84 -10.82
C ASP A 12 4.24 -17.99 -9.31
N VAL A 13 4.22 -19.20 -8.82
CA VAL A 13 4.20 -19.43 -7.38
C VAL A 13 5.41 -18.84 -6.69
N ASN A 14 6.49 -18.64 -7.42
CA ASN A 14 7.69 -18.06 -6.86
C ASN A 14 7.75 -16.56 -6.99
N GLU A 15 6.78 -15.96 -7.68
CA GLU A 15 6.75 -14.54 -7.84
C GLU A 15 5.55 -14.01 -7.11
N LYS A 16 5.76 -13.10 -6.22
CA LYS A 16 4.66 -12.51 -5.49
C LYS A 16 4.19 -11.28 -6.20
N ALA A 17 2.90 -11.13 -6.30
CA ALA A 17 2.32 -9.90 -6.83
C ALA A 17 2.69 -8.76 -5.89
N THR A 18 3.02 -7.62 -6.45
CA THR A 18 3.36 -6.43 -5.66
C THR A 18 2.17 -5.49 -5.52
N HIS A 19 1.16 -5.66 -6.36
CA HIS A 19 -0.03 -4.80 -6.35
C HIS A 19 -1.28 -5.65 -6.39
N GLY A 20 -2.35 -5.11 -5.86
CA GLY A 20 -3.63 -5.77 -5.92
C GLY A 20 -4.78 -4.81 -5.70
N ASP A 21 -5.98 -5.34 -5.86
CA ASP A 21 -7.19 -4.56 -5.63
C ASP A 21 -7.62 -4.69 -4.16
N TYR A 22 -8.76 -4.09 -3.83
CA TYR A 22 -9.24 -4.09 -2.45
C TYR A 22 -9.48 -5.50 -1.93
N LYS A 23 -9.97 -6.38 -2.79
CA LYS A 23 -10.30 -7.73 -2.37
C LYS A 23 -9.04 -8.49 -1.94
N HIS A 24 -7.98 -8.34 -2.72
CA HIS A 24 -6.72 -9.00 -2.40
C HIS A 24 -6.07 -8.42 -1.15
N LEU A 25 -6.19 -7.11 -0.96
CA LEU A 25 -5.70 -6.50 0.27
C LEU A 25 -6.39 -7.08 1.48
N CYS A 26 -7.72 -7.24 1.39
CA CYS A 26 -8.48 -7.78 2.52
C CYS A 26 -8.10 -9.22 2.83
N GLN A 27 -7.62 -9.95 1.84
CA GLN A 27 -7.16 -11.32 2.07
C GLN A 27 -5.83 -11.35 2.80
N MET A 28 -5.04 -10.30 2.67
CA MET A 28 -3.73 -10.23 3.30
C MET A 28 -3.78 -9.69 4.72
N TRP A 29 -4.83 -8.98 5.06
CA TRP A 29 -4.92 -8.32 6.36
C TRP A 29 -6.15 -8.78 7.10
N GLU A 30 -5.94 -9.53 8.16
CA GLU A 30 -7.04 -10.01 8.96
C GLU A 30 -7.80 -8.83 9.56
N GLY A 31 -9.12 -8.86 9.45
CA GLY A 31 -9.95 -7.79 9.99
C GLY A 31 -10.15 -6.60 9.07
N LEU A 32 -9.46 -6.56 7.95
CA LEU A 32 -9.62 -5.45 7.02
C LEU A 32 -10.83 -5.69 6.13
N THR A 33 -11.78 -4.77 6.15
CA THR A 33 -12.96 -4.88 5.30
C THR A 33 -12.74 -4.07 4.03
N ILE A 34 -13.53 -4.39 3.00
CA ILE A 34 -13.44 -3.67 1.73
C ILE A 34 -13.77 -2.19 1.93
N GLY A 35 -14.75 -1.89 2.78
CA GLY A 35 -15.11 -0.50 3.06
C GLY A 35 -13.95 0.27 3.65
N THR A 36 -13.27 -0.31 4.64
CA THR A 36 -12.12 0.34 5.25
C THR A 36 -10.98 0.47 4.26
N ALA A 37 -10.75 -0.56 3.44
CA ALA A 37 -9.69 -0.51 2.43
C ALA A 37 -9.94 0.64 1.45
N LYS A 38 -11.18 0.85 1.05
CA LYS A 38 -11.52 1.95 0.14
C LYS A 38 -11.27 3.31 0.78
N ILE A 39 -11.65 3.46 2.04
CA ILE A 39 -11.44 4.70 2.76
C ILE A 39 -9.93 5.00 2.86
N TRP A 40 -9.16 4.00 3.24
CA TRP A 40 -7.72 4.19 3.39
C TRP A 40 -7.03 4.43 2.05
N ALA A 41 -7.50 3.79 0.97
CA ALA A 41 -6.96 4.04 -0.36
C ALA A 41 -7.23 5.48 -0.79
N THR A 42 -8.40 6.01 -0.44
CA THR A 42 -8.70 7.41 -0.72
C THR A 42 -7.75 8.32 0.05
N GLU A 43 -7.50 8.02 1.30
CA GLU A 43 -6.57 8.80 2.10
C GLU A 43 -5.15 8.74 1.51
N MET A 44 -4.71 7.56 1.08
CA MET A 44 -3.41 7.42 0.45
C MET A 44 -3.32 8.25 -0.82
N ARG A 45 -4.39 8.21 -1.62
CA ARG A 45 -4.43 8.93 -2.89
C ARG A 45 -4.31 10.44 -2.68
N GLU A 46 -4.83 10.92 -1.57
CA GLU A 46 -4.81 12.34 -1.25
C GLU A 46 -3.55 12.76 -0.49
N HIS A 47 -2.77 11.79 -0.03
CA HIS A 47 -1.57 12.09 0.74
C HIS A 47 -0.37 12.24 -0.19
N PRO A 48 0.37 13.35 -0.11
CA PRO A 48 1.46 13.59 -1.05
C PRO A 48 2.53 12.51 -1.04
N ASP A 49 2.75 11.85 0.08
CA ASP A 49 3.79 10.84 0.19
C ASP A 49 3.32 9.45 -0.22
N PHE A 50 2.02 9.19 -0.14
CA PHE A 50 1.51 7.83 -0.36
C PHE A 50 0.77 7.66 -1.67
N LYS A 51 0.45 8.75 -2.36
CA LYS A 51 -0.31 8.66 -3.62
C LYS A 51 0.46 7.89 -4.69
N GLN A 52 1.78 7.84 -4.57
CA GLN A 52 2.61 7.12 -5.53
C GLN A 52 2.36 5.61 -5.50
N PHE A 53 1.74 5.11 -4.44
CA PHE A 53 1.51 3.68 -4.28
C PHE A 53 0.16 3.22 -4.82
N ILE A 54 -0.62 4.13 -5.40
CA ILE A 54 -1.94 3.80 -5.93
C ILE A 54 -1.99 4.12 -7.42
N ASP A 55 -2.41 3.13 -8.20
CA ASP A 55 -2.57 3.28 -9.64
C ASP A 55 -4.02 3.11 -10.00
N ASN A 56 -4.57 4.10 -10.70
CA ASN A 56 -5.93 4.07 -11.17
C ASN A 56 -5.94 4.19 -12.68
N PRO A 57 -5.70 3.10 -13.42
CA PRO A 57 -5.73 3.21 -14.89
C PRO A 57 -7.12 3.58 -15.39
N THR A 58 -8.16 3.14 -14.68
CA THR A 58 -9.51 3.62 -14.94
C THR A 58 -10.17 3.84 -13.59
N HIS A 59 -11.31 4.54 -13.57
CA HIS A 59 -11.98 4.76 -12.29
C HIS A 59 -12.58 3.48 -11.71
N LYS A 60 -12.58 2.39 -12.47
CA LYS A 60 -13.06 1.11 -11.96
C LYS A 60 -11.93 0.20 -11.50
N LEU A 61 -10.72 0.46 -11.95
CA LEU A 61 -9.58 -0.37 -11.61
C LEU A 61 -8.63 0.39 -10.70
N VAL A 62 -8.42 -0.14 -9.53
CA VAL A 62 -7.51 0.46 -8.57
C VAL A 62 -6.52 -0.61 -8.16
N PHE A 63 -5.25 -0.32 -8.34
CA PHE A 63 -4.19 -1.22 -7.89
C PHE A 63 -3.39 -0.54 -6.81
N ILE A 64 -3.19 -1.24 -5.71
CA ILE A 64 -2.50 -0.69 -4.56
C ILE A 64 -1.23 -1.48 -4.36
N ASN A 65 -0.11 -0.77 -4.23
CA ASN A 65 1.16 -1.41 -3.93
C ASN A 65 1.08 -1.95 -2.51
N TYR A 66 1.33 -3.24 -2.33
CA TYR A 66 1.18 -3.89 -1.02
C TYR A 66 2.15 -3.32 0.00
N GLU A 67 3.38 -3.08 -0.41
CA GLU A 67 4.37 -2.51 0.49
C GLU A 67 3.99 -1.08 0.86
N GLY A 68 3.49 -0.31 -0.11
CA GLY A 68 3.02 1.04 0.15
C GLY A 68 1.87 1.06 1.13
N PHE A 69 0.94 0.10 1.00
CA PHE A 69 -0.17 0.00 1.92
C PHE A 69 0.32 -0.35 3.32
N ARG A 70 1.28 -1.26 3.42
CA ARG A 70 1.87 -1.63 4.70
C ARG A 70 2.52 -0.42 5.37
N LEU A 71 3.23 0.37 4.58
CA LEU A 71 3.86 1.58 5.11
C LEU A 71 2.81 2.59 5.56
N PHE A 72 1.71 2.69 4.83
CA PHE A 72 0.65 3.61 5.21
C PHE A 72 -0.01 3.20 6.51
N VAL A 73 -0.27 1.91 6.68
CA VAL A 73 -0.84 1.40 7.93
C VAL A 73 0.10 1.70 9.10
N LYS A 74 1.39 1.48 8.89
CA LYS A 74 2.39 1.77 9.91
C LYS A 74 2.39 3.26 10.23
N TRP A 75 2.35 4.10 9.21
CA TRP A 75 2.32 5.54 9.38
C TRP A 75 1.10 5.99 10.16
N LYS A 76 -0.07 5.47 9.82
CA LYS A 76 -1.30 5.80 10.53
C LYS A 76 -1.17 5.43 12.01
N SER A 77 -0.65 4.26 12.26
CA SER A 77 -0.51 3.78 13.63
C SER A 77 0.46 4.64 14.44
N ARG A 78 1.61 4.96 13.85
CA ARG A 78 2.62 5.75 14.55
C ARG A 78 2.17 7.18 14.81
N ASN A 79 1.41 7.75 13.88
CA ASN A 79 1.07 9.16 13.93
C ASN A 79 -0.34 9.44 14.41
N ARG A 80 -1.00 8.42 14.93
CA ARG A 80 -2.41 8.51 15.31
C ARG A 80 -2.68 9.64 16.28
N TYR A 81 -1.81 9.82 17.26
CA TYR A 81 -2.01 10.80 18.33
C TYR A 81 -1.03 11.97 18.24
N ARG A 82 -0.30 12.09 17.14
CA ARG A 82 0.68 13.16 17.03
C ARG A 82 0.04 14.37 16.38
N SER A 83 0.27 15.54 16.97
CA SER A 83 -0.21 16.77 16.36
C SER A 83 0.58 17.11 15.10
N LYS A 84 1.88 16.81 15.10
CA LYS A 84 2.70 17.00 13.92
C LYS A 84 3.10 15.63 13.40
N LYS A 85 2.58 15.27 12.26
CA LYS A 85 2.80 13.93 11.74
C LYS A 85 4.10 13.84 10.96
N GLU A 86 4.72 12.67 11.01
CA GLU A 86 5.92 12.41 10.25
C GLU A 86 5.61 12.40 8.77
N THR A 87 6.58 12.78 7.94
CA THR A 87 6.50 12.45 6.52
C THR A 87 6.92 11.00 6.35
N LEU A 88 6.67 10.44 5.17
CA LEU A 88 7.09 9.07 4.90
C LEU A 88 8.60 8.94 5.06
N GLU A 89 9.34 9.91 4.56
CA GLU A 89 10.79 9.89 4.64
C GLU A 89 11.26 9.92 6.09
N GLU A 90 10.65 10.78 6.90
CA GLU A 90 10.98 10.84 8.31
C GLU A 90 10.70 9.53 9.02
N MET A 91 9.57 8.92 8.70
CA MET A 91 9.21 7.64 9.30
C MET A 91 10.23 6.57 8.95
N LEU A 92 10.63 6.51 7.68
CA LEU A 92 11.59 5.51 7.25
C LEU A 92 12.93 5.67 7.95
N GLU A 93 13.35 6.91 8.13
CA GLU A 93 14.58 7.17 8.85
C GLU A 93 14.47 6.79 10.31
N ASN A 94 13.36 7.12 10.94
CA ASN A 94 13.15 6.80 12.33
C ASN A 94 13.08 5.30 12.55
N LEU A 95 12.48 4.56 11.63
CA LEU A 95 12.45 3.11 11.71
C LEU A 95 13.84 2.51 11.59
N LYS A 96 14.68 3.09 10.75
CA LYS A 96 16.06 2.65 10.64
C LYS A 96 16.80 2.84 11.95
N LYS A 97 16.63 3.99 12.57
CA LYS A 97 17.28 4.28 13.83
C LYS A 97 16.84 3.32 14.92
N GLU A 98 15.53 3.07 14.97
CA GLU A 98 14.99 2.14 15.96
C GLU A 98 15.59 0.75 15.77
N LYS A 99 15.76 0.34 14.52
CA LYS A 99 16.35 -0.94 14.23
C LYS A 99 17.81 -0.99 14.64
N GLN A 100 18.55 0.09 14.40
CA GLN A 100 19.94 0.16 14.76
C GLN A 100 20.17 0.14 16.26
N LEU A 101 19.18 0.56 17.03
CA LEU A 101 19.27 0.54 18.47
C LEU A 101 18.94 -0.83 19.07
N GLY A 102 18.82 -1.82 18.23
CA GLY A 102 18.61 -3.18 18.69
C GLY A 102 17.17 -3.49 19.05
N VAL A 103 16.29 -2.70 18.56
CA VAL A 103 14.88 -2.87 18.89
C VAL A 103 14.20 -3.76 17.89
#